data_09c1dfe665514c1e7a5dec62cb466338
#
_entry.id   09c1dfe665514c1e7a5dec62cb466338
#
_cell.length_a   1.000
_cell.length_b   1.000
_cell.length_c   1.000
_cell.angle_alpha   90.00
_cell.angle_beta   90.00
_cell.angle_gamma   90.00
#
_symmetry.space_group_name_H-M   'P 1'
#
loop_
_entity.id
_entity.type
_entity.pdbx_description
1 polymer ?
#
loop_
_entity_poly.entity_id
_entity_poly.type
_entity_poly.pdbx_seq_one_letter_code
_entity_poly.pdbx_strand_id
1 'polypeptide(L)'
;MKLIGSSTSPYVRKVRVVMAEKKLDYRFQEEAVWSEETKISEFNPLGKVPCLVMEGGEAVFDSRVIVEYLDTLSPVGKLIPSTGRERAEVKTWEALADGVLDAGVLSRMESTWQHRKDGERSQAWI
;
A
#
# COMPACT_ATOMS: atom_id res chain seq x y z
N MET A 1 -11.70 5.97 10.72
CA MET A 1 -10.96 5.16 9.70
C MET A 1 -9.99 4.20 10.38
N LYS A 2 -9.82 3.05 9.79
CA LYS A 2 -8.85 2.05 10.21
C LYS A 2 -7.98 1.65 9.02
N LEU A 3 -6.66 1.73 9.19
CA LEU A 3 -5.70 1.27 8.20
C LEU A 3 -5.20 -0.10 8.59
N ILE A 4 -5.48 -1.10 7.77
CA ILE A 4 -4.93 -2.44 7.92
C ILE A 4 -3.64 -2.47 7.11
N GLY A 5 -2.55 -2.81 7.76
CA GLY A 5 -1.26 -2.78 7.13
C GLY A 5 -0.21 -3.58 7.87
N SER A 6 0.99 -3.56 7.31
CA SER A 6 2.19 -4.12 7.92
C SER A 6 3.24 -3.02 8.02
N SER A 7 3.94 -2.96 9.13
CA SER A 7 5.01 -1.98 9.35
C SER A 7 6.19 -2.17 8.38
N THR A 8 6.31 -3.35 7.77
CA THR A 8 7.37 -3.63 6.79
C THR A 8 6.97 -3.32 5.35
N SER A 9 5.69 -3.07 5.07
CA SER A 9 5.22 -2.80 3.72
C SER A 9 5.55 -1.37 3.28
N PRO A 10 6.23 -1.19 2.12
CA PRO A 10 6.49 0.14 1.59
C PRO A 10 5.22 0.86 1.14
N TYR A 11 4.22 0.13 0.69
CA TYR A 11 2.93 0.70 0.27
C TYR A 11 2.12 1.20 1.46
N VAL A 12 2.15 0.48 2.56
CA VAL A 12 1.56 0.94 3.83
C VAL A 12 2.27 2.20 4.32
N ARG A 13 3.60 2.24 4.21
CA ARG A 13 4.38 3.44 4.55
C ARG A 13 3.94 4.65 3.73
N LYS A 14 3.76 4.49 2.43
CA LYS A 14 3.26 5.56 1.54
C LYS A 14 1.94 6.14 2.08
N VAL A 15 0.98 5.28 2.39
CA VAL A 15 -0.32 5.70 2.94
C VAL A 15 -0.16 6.42 4.27
N ARG A 16 0.67 5.90 5.17
CA ARG A 16 0.90 6.51 6.49
C ARG A 16 1.56 7.88 6.39
N VAL A 17 2.48 8.05 5.43
CA VAL A 17 3.10 9.36 5.16
C VAL A 17 2.03 10.36 4.69
N VAL A 18 1.16 9.96 3.77
CA VAL A 18 0.06 10.82 3.31
C VAL A 18 -0.87 11.19 4.47
N MET A 19 -1.22 10.22 5.30
CA MET A 19 -2.06 10.50 6.49
C MET A 19 -1.40 11.51 7.43
N ALA A 20 -0.10 11.38 7.66
CA ALA A 20 0.65 12.32 8.50
C ALA A 20 0.69 13.73 7.89
N GLU A 21 0.99 13.84 6.59
CA GLU A 21 1.00 15.12 5.88
C GLU A 21 -0.38 15.81 5.88
N LYS A 22 -1.44 15.03 5.79
CA LYS A 22 -2.82 15.52 5.82
C LYS A 22 -3.36 15.69 7.24
N LYS A 23 -2.58 15.32 8.25
CA LYS A 23 -2.96 15.38 9.69
C LYS A 23 -4.27 14.63 9.97
N LEU A 24 -4.41 13.46 9.39
CA LEU A 24 -5.59 12.62 9.54
C LEU A 24 -5.42 11.65 10.72
N ASP A 25 -6.46 11.52 11.52
CA ASP A 25 -6.53 10.54 12.60
C ASP A 25 -7.02 9.19 12.05
N TYR A 26 -6.38 8.12 12.49
CA TYR A 26 -6.76 6.76 12.10
C TYR A 26 -6.26 5.75 13.13
N ARG A 27 -6.88 4.57 13.12
CA ARG A 27 -6.39 3.42 13.88
C ARG A 27 -5.56 2.56 12.95
N PHE A 28 -4.40 2.12 13.42
CA PHE A 28 -3.55 1.18 12.68
C PHE A 28 -3.75 -0.23 13.22
N GLN A 29 -4.05 -1.16 12.32
CA GLN A 29 -4.15 -2.58 12.64
C GLN A 29 -3.05 -3.32 11.89
N GLU A 30 -2.10 -3.88 12.64
CA GLU A 30 -1.04 -4.71 12.06
C GLU A 30 -1.63 -6.02 11.53
N GLU A 31 -1.25 -6.41 10.32
CA GLU A 31 -1.71 -7.64 9.70
C GLU A 31 -0.54 -8.31 8.96
N ALA A 32 -0.25 -9.55 9.33
CA ALA A 32 0.80 -10.35 8.69
C ALA A 32 0.18 -11.14 7.53
N VAL A 33 0.09 -10.53 6.36
CA VAL A 33 -0.58 -11.12 5.18
C VAL A 33 0.07 -12.38 4.63
N TRP A 34 1.32 -12.62 5.00
CA TRP A 34 2.06 -13.82 4.61
C TRP A 34 1.86 -14.99 5.58
N SER A 35 1.13 -14.77 6.66
CA SER A 35 0.75 -15.80 7.63
C SER A 35 -0.49 -16.54 7.15
N GLU A 36 -0.56 -17.84 7.43
CA GLU A 36 -1.75 -18.64 7.18
C GLU A 36 -2.95 -18.21 8.02
N GLU A 37 -2.70 -17.49 9.11
CA GLU A 37 -3.72 -16.98 10.03
C GLU A 37 -4.31 -15.64 9.59
N THR A 38 -3.85 -15.06 8.49
CA THR A 38 -4.32 -13.75 8.03
C THR A 38 -5.81 -13.76 7.71
N LYS A 39 -6.48 -12.68 8.07
CA LYS A 39 -7.90 -12.44 7.77
C LYS A 39 -8.08 -11.30 6.78
N ILE A 40 -7.00 -10.87 6.13
CA ILE A 40 -7.03 -9.71 5.22
C ILE A 40 -8.04 -9.88 4.08
N SER A 41 -8.27 -11.11 3.62
CA SER A 41 -9.21 -11.38 2.54
C SER A 41 -10.68 -11.09 2.92
N GLU A 42 -10.99 -10.95 4.21
CA GLU A 42 -12.31 -10.49 4.66
C GLU A 42 -12.57 -9.02 4.27
N PHE A 43 -11.53 -8.23 4.08
CA PHE A 43 -11.59 -6.82 3.71
C PHE A 43 -11.11 -6.54 2.29
N ASN A 44 -10.06 -7.24 1.87
CA ASN A 44 -9.47 -7.09 0.54
C ASN A 44 -9.35 -8.44 -0.15
N PRO A 45 -10.16 -8.72 -1.16
CA PRO A 45 -10.12 -10.01 -1.87
C PRO A 45 -8.79 -10.27 -2.58
N LEU A 46 -7.96 -9.24 -2.79
CA LEU A 46 -6.62 -9.41 -3.34
C LEU A 46 -5.62 -9.95 -2.32
N GLY A 47 -6.00 -10.03 -1.04
CA GLY A 47 -5.15 -10.57 0.01
C GLY A 47 -3.94 -9.71 0.33
N LYS A 48 -4.01 -8.40 0.12
CA LYS A 48 -2.87 -7.48 0.24
C LYS A 48 -3.17 -6.33 1.21
N VAL A 49 -2.10 -5.77 1.74
CA VAL A 49 -2.11 -4.50 2.48
C VAL A 49 -1.40 -3.43 1.63
N PRO A 50 -1.72 -2.15 1.77
CA PRO A 50 -2.68 -1.56 2.72
C PRO A 50 -4.14 -1.77 2.31
N CYS A 51 -5.02 -1.75 3.30
CA CYS A 51 -6.46 -1.70 3.10
C CYS A 51 -7.02 -0.67 4.08
N LEU A 52 -7.76 0.30 3.57
CA LEU A 52 -8.40 1.32 4.41
C LEU A 52 -9.85 0.93 4.64
N VAL A 53 -10.25 0.80 5.90
CA VAL A 53 -11.65 0.57 6.27
C VAL A 53 -12.24 1.89 6.75
N MET A 54 -13.22 2.39 6.03
CA MET A 54 -13.90 3.63 6.35
C MET A 54 -14.91 3.42 7.49
N GLU A 55 -15.45 4.50 8.02
CA GLU A 55 -16.35 4.44 9.18
C GLU A 55 -17.63 3.65 8.91
N GLY A 56 -18.10 3.65 7.66
CA GLY A 56 -19.25 2.85 7.23
C GLY A 56 -18.94 1.37 7.03
N GLY A 57 -17.68 0.95 7.17
CA GLY A 57 -17.25 -0.43 6.98
C GLY A 57 -16.75 -0.74 5.57
N GLU A 58 -16.86 0.19 4.63
CA GLU A 58 -16.37 0.02 3.26
C GLU A 58 -14.84 -0.06 3.25
N ALA A 59 -14.32 -1.00 2.48
CA ALA A 59 -12.88 -1.18 2.30
C ALA A 59 -12.41 -0.54 1.00
N VAL A 60 -11.28 0.16 1.09
CA VAL A 60 -10.61 0.81 -0.05
C VAL A 60 -9.20 0.24 -0.19
N PHE A 61 -8.82 -0.13 -1.38
CA PHE A 61 -7.50 -0.64 -1.78
C PHE A 61 -7.33 -0.39 -3.30
N ASP A 62 -6.13 -0.35 -3.88
CA ASP A 62 -4.82 -0.42 -3.25
C ASP A 62 -4.32 0.94 -2.73
N SER A 63 -3.00 1.05 -2.48
CA SER A 63 -2.40 2.28 -1.96
C SER A 63 -2.65 3.50 -2.85
N ARG A 64 -2.72 3.34 -4.17
CA ARG A 64 -2.97 4.42 -5.12
C ARG A 64 -4.37 5.00 -4.95
N VAL A 65 -5.35 4.13 -4.79
CA VAL A 65 -6.74 4.53 -4.55
C VAL A 65 -6.87 5.18 -3.17
N ILE A 66 -6.24 4.59 -2.16
CA ILE A 66 -6.26 5.11 -0.80
C ILE A 66 -5.71 6.55 -0.74
N VAL A 67 -4.52 6.79 -1.32
CA VAL A 67 -3.92 8.13 -1.25
C VAL A 67 -4.72 9.17 -2.02
N GLU A 68 -5.34 8.81 -3.14
CA GLU A 68 -6.24 9.72 -3.84
C GLU A 68 -7.45 10.09 -2.98
N TYR A 69 -8.07 9.10 -2.34
CA TYR A 69 -9.19 9.35 -1.45
C TYR A 69 -8.79 10.25 -0.26
N LEU A 70 -7.67 9.91 0.41
CA LEU A 70 -7.20 10.69 1.56
C LEU A 70 -6.91 12.14 1.19
N ASP A 71 -6.39 12.38 -0.02
CA ASP A 71 -6.10 13.74 -0.48
C ASP A 71 -7.36 14.59 -0.68
N THR A 72 -8.51 13.95 -0.88
CA THR A 72 -9.80 14.66 -1.01
C THR A 72 -10.42 15.08 0.32
N LEU A 73 -9.94 14.53 1.44
CA LEU A 73 -10.55 14.76 2.76
C LEU A 73 -10.28 16.17 3.32
N SER A 74 -9.33 16.88 2.74
CA SER A 74 -9.06 18.27 3.11
C SER A 74 -8.68 19.08 1.88
N PRO A 75 -9.25 20.29 1.69
CA PRO A 75 -8.85 21.17 0.60
C PRO A 75 -7.49 21.84 0.85
N VAL A 76 -7.01 21.79 2.09
CA VAL A 76 -5.72 22.35 2.49
C VAL A 76 -4.65 21.27 2.41
N GLY A 77 -3.45 21.64 1.95
CA GLY A 77 -2.33 20.70 1.86
C GLY A 77 -2.53 19.62 0.81
N LYS A 78 -3.13 19.99 -0.33
CA LYS A 78 -3.30 19.07 -1.46
C LYS A 78 -1.94 18.53 -1.92
N LEU A 79 -1.84 17.20 -2.01
CA LEU A 79 -0.64 16.50 -2.45
C LEU A 79 -0.72 16.14 -3.94
N ILE A 80 -1.92 15.94 -4.45
CA ILE A 80 -2.15 15.57 -5.85
C ILE A 80 -2.87 16.74 -6.53
N PRO A 81 -2.26 17.34 -7.57
CA PRO A 81 -2.92 18.40 -8.34
C PRO A 81 -4.26 17.92 -8.91
N SER A 82 -5.21 18.83 -9.02
CA SER A 82 -6.60 18.49 -9.36
C SER A 82 -6.78 18.11 -10.83
N THR A 83 -5.99 18.68 -11.73
CA THR A 83 -6.19 18.52 -13.17
C THR A 83 -4.90 18.55 -13.96
N GLY A 84 -5.00 18.12 -15.23
CA GLY A 84 -4.05 18.40 -16.27
C GLY A 84 -2.71 17.73 -16.14
N ARG A 85 -1.72 18.40 -16.71
CA ARG A 85 -0.35 17.91 -16.82
C ARG A 85 0.31 17.70 -15.46
N GLU A 86 0.08 18.61 -14.54
CA GLU A 86 0.66 18.53 -13.19
C GLU A 86 0.19 17.30 -12.44
N ARG A 87 -1.09 16.97 -12.57
CA ARG A 87 -1.64 15.75 -11.98
C ARG A 87 -1.01 14.52 -12.63
N ALA A 88 -0.90 14.50 -13.95
CA ALA A 88 -0.27 13.39 -14.67
C ALA A 88 1.19 13.19 -14.24
N GLU A 89 1.93 14.27 -14.05
CA GLU A 89 3.32 14.21 -13.60
C GLU A 89 3.42 13.56 -12.21
N VAL A 90 2.64 14.02 -11.24
CA VAL A 90 2.63 13.46 -9.89
C VAL A 90 2.25 11.97 -9.90
N LYS A 91 1.22 11.61 -10.66
CA LYS A 91 0.78 10.21 -10.77
C LYS A 91 1.81 9.34 -11.48
N THR A 92 2.56 9.90 -12.42
CA THR A 92 3.67 9.20 -13.10
C THR A 92 4.81 8.90 -12.12
N TRP A 93 5.17 9.87 -11.29
CA TRP A 93 6.16 9.64 -10.23
C TRP A 93 5.71 8.57 -9.24
N GLU A 94 4.45 8.60 -8.85
CA GLU A 94 3.88 7.54 -8.00
C GLU A 94 3.99 6.18 -8.66
N ALA A 95 3.61 6.08 -9.93
CA ALA A 95 3.69 4.84 -10.69
C ALA A 95 5.12 4.31 -10.79
N LEU A 96 6.10 5.21 -11.02
CA LEU A 96 7.51 4.84 -11.07
C LEU A 96 7.99 4.30 -9.72
N ALA A 97 7.67 5.00 -8.64
CA ALA A 97 8.04 4.58 -7.30
C ALA A 97 7.41 3.22 -6.94
N ASP A 98 6.13 3.05 -7.21
CA ASP A 98 5.42 1.79 -6.95
C ASP A 98 6.03 0.64 -7.79
N GLY A 99 6.41 0.90 -9.05
CA GLY A 99 7.05 -0.09 -9.90
C GLY A 99 8.41 -0.55 -9.36
N VAL A 100 9.22 0.38 -8.85
CA VAL A 100 10.49 0.05 -8.20
C VAL A 100 10.24 -0.80 -6.95
N LEU A 101 9.25 -0.45 -6.16
CA LEU A 101 8.90 -1.21 -4.96
C LEU A 101 8.35 -2.60 -5.30
N ASP A 102 7.55 -2.72 -6.37
CA ASP A 102 7.05 -3.99 -6.86
C ASP A 102 8.20 -4.93 -7.19
N ALA A 103 9.20 -4.44 -7.92
CA ALA A 103 10.39 -5.21 -8.26
C ALA A 103 11.17 -5.62 -7.00
N GLY A 104 11.34 -4.70 -6.06
CA GLY A 104 12.04 -4.97 -4.81
C GLY A 104 11.33 -6.01 -3.95
N VAL A 105 10.02 -5.93 -3.84
CA VAL A 105 9.21 -6.91 -3.10
C VAL A 105 9.31 -8.28 -3.74
N LEU A 106 9.19 -8.39 -5.06
CA LEU A 106 9.32 -9.66 -5.77
C LEU A 106 10.69 -10.28 -5.57
N SER A 107 11.77 -9.49 -5.68
CA SER A 107 13.13 -9.95 -5.44
C SER A 107 13.30 -10.48 -4.02
N ARG A 108 12.80 -9.74 -3.03
CA ARG A 108 12.85 -10.18 -1.63
C ARG A 108 12.06 -11.45 -1.41
N MET A 109 10.85 -11.55 -1.98
CA MET A 109 10.03 -12.75 -1.86
C MET A 109 10.74 -13.97 -2.48
N GLU A 110 11.37 -13.81 -3.64
CA GLU A 110 12.13 -14.88 -4.27
C GLU A 110 13.27 -15.36 -3.38
N SER A 111 13.95 -14.45 -2.70
CA SER A 111 15.09 -14.80 -1.86
C SER A 111 14.72 -15.33 -0.47
N THR A 112 13.56 -14.95 0.08
CA THR A 112 13.24 -15.20 1.49
C THR A 112 11.99 -16.04 1.74
N TRP A 113 11.21 -16.37 0.69
CA TRP A 113 9.97 -17.12 0.85
C TRP A 113 10.22 -18.48 1.50
N GLN A 114 9.71 -18.66 2.71
CA GLN A 114 9.99 -19.84 3.54
C GLN A 114 9.44 -21.16 2.98
N HIS A 115 8.46 -21.09 2.08
CA HIS A 115 7.87 -22.27 1.42
C HIS A 115 8.64 -22.69 0.18
N ARG A 116 9.70 -21.96 -0.22
CA ARG A 116 10.60 -22.33 -1.30
C ARG A 116 11.89 -22.92 -0.78
N LYS A 117 12.27 -24.07 -1.34
CA LYS A 117 13.58 -24.68 -1.12
C LYS A 117 14.65 -23.91 -1.89
N ASP A 118 15.90 -24.03 -1.46
CA ASP A 118 17.01 -23.29 -2.08
C ASP A 118 17.13 -23.55 -3.59
N GLY A 119 16.95 -24.80 -4.03
CA GLY A 119 16.99 -25.16 -5.46
C GLY A 119 15.79 -24.67 -6.29
N GLU A 120 14.78 -24.11 -5.66
CA GLU A 120 13.59 -23.57 -6.33
C GLU A 120 13.64 -22.05 -6.51
N ARG A 121 14.71 -21.41 -6.02
CA ARG A 121 14.90 -19.96 -6.12
C ARG A 121 15.58 -19.57 -7.41
N SER A 122 15.07 -18.56 -8.07
CA SER A 122 15.68 -18.00 -9.27
C SER A 122 16.66 -16.90 -8.92
N GLN A 123 17.95 -17.13 -9.11
CA GLN A 123 18.97 -16.11 -8.91
C GLN A 123 18.83 -14.93 -9.87
N ALA A 124 18.20 -15.16 -11.02
CA ALA A 124 17.95 -14.10 -12.00
C ALA A 124 16.92 -13.06 -11.51
N TRP A 125 16.11 -13.40 -10.50
CA TRP A 125 15.12 -12.50 -9.90
C TRP A 125 15.58 -11.84 -8.60
N ILE A 126 16.72 -12.25 -8.08
CA ILE A 126 17.30 -11.69 -6.86
C ILE A 126 18.29 -10.56 -7.21
#